data_3e0abc2670190a6756c82dd4c1916a9b
#
_entry.id   3e0abc2670190a6756c82dd4c1916a9b
#
_cell.length_a   1.000
_cell.length_b   1.000
_cell.length_c   1.000
_cell.angle_alpha   90.00
_cell.angle_beta   90.00
_cell.angle_gamma   90.00
#
_symmetry.space_group_name_H-M   'P 1'
#
loop_
_entity.id
_entity.type
_entity.pdbx_description
1 polymer ?
#
loop_
_entity_poly.entity_id
_entity_poly.type
_entity_poly.pdbx_seq_one_letter_code
_entity_poly.pdbx_strand_id
1 'polypeptide(L)'
;MSYVDEVVEQVVAKNASQPEFLQAVKEVLYSLRPVIEANEEKYRKEALLERLVEPDRQIMFRVPWVDDNGQAHVNTGYRVQFNNSIGPYKGGLRLHPSVNLGIIKFLGFEQIFKNSLTGLPIGGGKGGSDFDPKGKSDREIMAFCKSFMSELFRHIGADVDVPAGDIGTGAREIGYMYGQYKRLTNKYEGVLTGKGLTYGGSLVRTEATGYGLLYLTDELLKLNGYDIAGKTVAVSGSGNVAIYAMQKAQQLGAKVVTCSDSTGWVYDKDGIDVDVVKEIKEVRRGRIAEYINARPQAEYHEGKGVWSVKVDVALPCATQNELNLDDAKALVANGCIAVCEGANMPTTMEATEYLQQNGVIFAPGKAANAGGVATSALEMSQNSERLSWTYEEVDAKLKDIMVSITHNMADAAERYGMKGNYVMGANIAGFEKVAEAMMAQGF
;
A
#
# COMPACT_ATOMS: atom_id res chain seq x y z
N MET A 1 -31.51 -13.43 -7.21
CA MET A 1 -30.39 -12.52 -6.93
C MET A 1 -29.30 -13.34 -6.29
N SER A 2 -28.04 -13.15 -6.65
CA SER A 2 -26.96 -13.92 -5.99
C SER A 2 -26.69 -13.35 -4.59
N TYR A 3 -26.05 -14.14 -3.72
CA TYR A 3 -25.68 -13.70 -2.37
C TYR A 3 -24.84 -12.42 -2.37
N VAL A 4 -23.92 -12.31 -3.33
CA VAL A 4 -23.12 -11.09 -3.51
C VAL A 4 -24.01 -9.87 -3.81
N ASP A 5 -24.99 -10.00 -4.72
CA ASP A 5 -25.85 -8.90 -5.11
C ASP A 5 -26.72 -8.43 -3.93
N GLU A 6 -27.27 -9.38 -3.14
CA GLU A 6 -28.07 -9.06 -1.96
C GLU A 6 -27.26 -8.27 -0.91
N VAL A 7 -26.02 -8.70 -0.64
CA VAL A 7 -25.17 -7.99 0.33
C VAL A 7 -24.76 -6.62 -0.20
N VAL A 8 -24.41 -6.50 -1.49
CA VAL A 8 -24.09 -5.22 -2.10
C VAL A 8 -25.28 -4.24 -2.00
N GLU A 9 -26.51 -4.68 -2.27
CA GLU A 9 -27.71 -3.84 -2.11
C GLU A 9 -27.92 -3.36 -0.67
N GLN A 10 -27.73 -4.26 0.31
CA GLN A 10 -27.80 -3.91 1.73
C GLN A 10 -26.76 -2.85 2.12
N VAL A 11 -25.50 -3.02 1.66
CA VAL A 11 -24.42 -2.05 1.92
C VAL A 11 -24.71 -0.71 1.30
N VAL A 12 -25.21 -0.69 0.05
CA VAL A 12 -25.60 0.56 -0.65
C VAL A 12 -26.72 1.27 0.12
N ALA A 13 -27.74 0.57 0.56
CA ALA A 13 -28.84 1.18 1.31
C ALA A 13 -28.37 1.77 2.65
N LYS A 14 -27.45 1.08 3.35
CA LYS A 14 -26.93 1.49 4.67
C LYS A 14 -25.93 2.64 4.59
N ASN A 15 -25.13 2.74 3.52
CA ASN A 15 -23.97 3.62 3.42
C ASN A 15 -24.06 4.63 2.26
N ALA A 16 -25.25 5.09 1.90
CA ALA A 16 -25.49 5.96 0.74
C ALA A 16 -24.65 7.24 0.70
N SER A 17 -24.19 7.76 1.86
CA SER A 17 -23.34 8.93 1.99
C SER A 17 -21.84 8.66 1.89
N GLN A 18 -21.41 7.44 1.59
CA GLN A 18 -20.01 7.01 1.59
C GLN A 18 -19.62 6.40 0.23
N PRO A 19 -19.55 7.19 -0.84
CA PRO A 19 -19.39 6.68 -2.22
C PRO A 19 -18.09 5.89 -2.42
N GLU A 20 -16.98 6.31 -1.79
CA GLU A 20 -15.68 5.62 -1.90
C GLU A 20 -15.73 4.22 -1.26
N PHE A 21 -16.37 4.11 -0.11
CA PHE A 21 -16.57 2.81 0.55
C PHE A 21 -17.48 1.89 -0.28
N LEU A 22 -18.56 2.42 -0.84
CA LEU A 22 -19.47 1.65 -1.69
C LEU A 22 -18.78 1.13 -2.95
N GLN A 23 -17.94 1.96 -3.57
CA GLN A 23 -17.15 1.55 -4.73
C GLN A 23 -16.22 0.38 -4.38
N ALA A 24 -15.44 0.51 -3.30
CA ALA A 24 -14.50 -0.52 -2.87
C ALA A 24 -15.21 -1.85 -2.55
N VAL A 25 -16.34 -1.81 -1.84
CA VAL A 25 -17.12 -3.02 -1.53
C VAL A 25 -17.59 -3.71 -2.81
N LYS A 26 -18.14 -2.96 -3.78
CA LYS A 26 -18.59 -3.51 -5.05
C LYS A 26 -17.44 -4.17 -5.82
N GLU A 27 -16.33 -3.46 -5.97
CA GLU A 27 -15.16 -3.96 -6.70
C GLU A 27 -14.63 -5.25 -6.08
N VAL A 28 -14.48 -5.30 -4.76
CA VAL A 28 -13.98 -6.48 -4.07
C VAL A 28 -14.99 -7.63 -4.14
N LEU A 29 -16.26 -7.42 -3.72
CA LEU A 29 -17.24 -8.51 -3.68
C LEU A 29 -17.54 -9.08 -5.07
N TYR A 30 -17.60 -8.25 -6.11
CA TYR A 30 -17.80 -8.76 -7.47
C TYR A 30 -16.58 -9.55 -7.97
N SER A 31 -15.37 -9.16 -7.59
CA SER A 31 -14.17 -9.94 -7.90
C SER A 31 -14.10 -11.28 -7.16
N LEU A 32 -14.78 -11.41 -6.04
CA LEU A 32 -14.84 -12.64 -5.24
C LEU A 32 -16.00 -13.57 -5.64
N ARG A 33 -16.82 -13.18 -6.61
CA ARG A 33 -18.00 -13.95 -7.03
C ARG A 33 -17.71 -15.44 -7.26
N PRO A 34 -16.65 -15.85 -7.99
CA PRO A 34 -16.37 -17.27 -8.23
C PRO A 34 -16.15 -18.09 -6.95
N VAL A 35 -15.42 -17.54 -5.98
CA VAL A 35 -15.17 -18.24 -4.71
C VAL A 35 -16.41 -18.23 -3.81
N ILE A 36 -17.20 -17.16 -3.83
CA ILE A 36 -18.41 -17.03 -3.03
C ILE A 36 -19.49 -17.98 -3.54
N GLU A 37 -19.72 -18.03 -4.85
CA GLU A 37 -20.72 -18.94 -5.46
C GLU A 37 -20.35 -20.42 -5.26
N ALA A 38 -19.07 -20.76 -5.32
CA ALA A 38 -18.61 -22.13 -5.03
C ALA A 38 -18.84 -22.56 -3.57
N ASN A 39 -19.07 -21.62 -2.63
CA ASN A 39 -19.23 -21.86 -1.21
C ASN A 39 -20.50 -21.18 -0.62
N GLU A 40 -21.46 -20.81 -1.45
CA GLU A 40 -22.56 -19.91 -1.08
C GLU A 40 -23.35 -20.39 0.14
N GLU A 41 -23.74 -21.67 0.19
CA GLU A 41 -24.52 -22.22 1.32
C GLU A 41 -23.79 -22.03 2.66
N LYS A 42 -22.48 -22.36 2.68
CA LYS A 42 -21.63 -22.23 3.86
C LYS A 42 -21.49 -20.78 4.30
N TYR A 43 -21.16 -19.88 3.35
CA TYR A 43 -20.92 -18.47 3.66
C TYR A 43 -22.18 -17.72 4.07
N ARG A 44 -23.30 -18.03 3.43
CA ARG A 44 -24.62 -17.46 3.77
C ARG A 44 -25.08 -17.87 5.18
N LYS A 45 -24.89 -19.14 5.54
CA LYS A 45 -25.20 -19.65 6.87
C LYS A 45 -24.48 -18.90 7.99
N GLU A 46 -23.25 -18.50 7.76
CA GLU A 46 -22.41 -17.80 8.71
C GLU A 46 -22.52 -16.26 8.58
N ALA A 47 -23.40 -15.72 7.73
CA ALA A 47 -23.49 -14.29 7.39
C ALA A 47 -22.11 -13.69 7.10
N LEU A 48 -21.25 -14.43 6.39
CA LEU A 48 -19.85 -14.11 6.25
C LEU A 48 -19.61 -12.78 5.53
N LEU A 49 -20.33 -12.52 4.45
CA LEU A 49 -20.14 -11.29 3.68
C LEU A 49 -20.67 -10.07 4.43
N GLU A 50 -21.81 -10.19 5.10
CA GLU A 50 -22.38 -9.13 5.95
C GLU A 50 -21.38 -8.73 7.06
N ARG A 51 -20.75 -9.72 7.69
CA ARG A 51 -19.71 -9.49 8.71
C ARG A 51 -18.44 -8.90 8.11
N LEU A 52 -18.05 -9.33 6.91
CA LEU A 52 -16.84 -8.86 6.24
C LEU A 52 -16.92 -7.38 5.84
N VAL A 53 -18.10 -6.91 5.45
CA VAL A 53 -18.31 -5.52 4.97
C VAL A 53 -18.69 -4.55 6.10
N GLU A 54 -18.92 -5.06 7.30
CA GLU A 54 -19.20 -4.24 8.49
C GLU A 54 -17.95 -4.16 9.36
N PRO A 55 -17.41 -2.96 9.66
CA PRO A 55 -16.27 -2.84 10.56
C PRO A 55 -16.62 -3.22 12.01
N ASP A 56 -15.68 -3.84 12.72
CA ASP A 56 -15.85 -4.16 14.12
C ASP A 56 -16.11 -2.91 14.97
N ARG A 57 -15.41 -1.82 14.70
CA ARG A 57 -15.58 -0.53 15.42
C ARG A 57 -15.23 0.66 14.53
N GLN A 58 -15.98 1.74 14.74
CA GLN A 58 -15.72 3.05 14.15
C GLN A 58 -15.58 4.06 15.29
N ILE A 59 -14.41 4.67 15.42
CA ILE A 59 -14.09 5.60 16.52
C ILE A 59 -13.88 6.96 15.88
N MET A 60 -14.65 7.95 16.36
CA MET A 60 -14.55 9.35 15.97
C MET A 60 -14.36 10.20 17.22
N PHE A 61 -13.46 11.18 17.14
CA PHE A 61 -13.15 12.04 18.28
C PHE A 61 -12.70 13.43 17.82
N ARG A 62 -12.88 14.39 18.71
CA ARG A 62 -12.46 15.76 18.51
C ARG A 62 -10.97 15.92 18.86
N VAL A 63 -10.25 16.63 17.99
CA VAL A 63 -8.82 16.93 18.15
C VAL A 63 -8.60 18.45 18.23
N PRO A 64 -8.66 19.05 19.43
CA PRO A 64 -8.34 20.47 19.62
C PRO A 64 -6.82 20.66 19.72
N TRP A 65 -6.29 21.70 19.07
CA TRP A 65 -4.88 22.05 19.13
C TRP A 65 -4.71 23.58 18.97
N VAL A 66 -3.55 24.10 19.33
CA VAL A 66 -3.25 25.54 19.27
C VAL A 66 -2.08 25.77 18.33
N ASP A 67 -2.22 26.75 17.44
CA ASP A 67 -1.18 27.15 16.50
C ASP A 67 -0.10 28.03 17.13
N ASP A 68 0.89 28.41 16.35
CA ASP A 68 2.01 29.23 16.78
C ASP A 68 1.61 30.66 17.18
N ASN A 69 0.45 31.10 16.76
CA ASN A 69 -0.13 32.41 17.10
C ASN A 69 -1.02 32.38 18.36
N GLY A 70 -1.18 31.18 18.96
CA GLY A 70 -2.07 31.00 20.12
C GLY A 70 -3.55 30.81 19.75
N GLN A 71 -3.87 30.67 18.46
CA GLN A 71 -5.23 30.41 17.99
C GLN A 71 -5.58 28.94 18.16
N ALA A 72 -6.74 28.64 18.76
CA ALA A 72 -7.26 27.30 18.88
C ALA A 72 -7.93 26.82 17.57
N HIS A 73 -7.66 25.57 17.23
CA HIS A 73 -8.23 24.86 16.08
C HIS A 73 -8.85 23.55 16.54
N VAL A 74 -9.78 23.01 15.76
CA VAL A 74 -10.43 21.72 16.01
C VAL A 74 -10.48 20.93 14.71
N ASN A 75 -9.96 19.72 14.76
CA ASN A 75 -10.07 18.73 13.70
C ASN A 75 -10.85 17.50 14.20
N THR A 76 -11.25 16.63 13.28
CA THR A 76 -11.88 15.35 13.61
C THR A 76 -10.87 14.24 13.40
N GLY A 77 -10.71 13.39 14.41
CA GLY A 77 -9.92 12.17 14.35
C GLY A 77 -10.79 10.94 14.09
N TYR A 78 -10.26 9.98 13.36
CA TYR A 78 -10.93 8.74 12.97
C TYR A 78 -10.03 7.55 13.19
N ARG A 79 -10.59 6.43 13.68
CA ARG A 79 -10.00 5.09 13.60
C ARG A 79 -11.10 4.08 13.31
N VAL A 80 -10.95 3.36 12.20
CA VAL A 80 -11.81 2.23 11.85
C VAL A 80 -11.01 0.95 12.08
N GLN A 81 -11.43 0.19 13.08
CA GLN A 81 -10.98 -1.15 13.38
C GLN A 81 -11.89 -2.09 12.59
N PHE A 82 -11.39 -2.55 11.42
CA PHE A 82 -12.29 -3.17 10.46
C PHE A 82 -12.45 -4.66 10.70
N ASN A 83 -11.36 -5.40 10.80
CA ASN A 83 -11.37 -6.85 11.01
C ASN A 83 -10.08 -7.30 11.68
N ASN A 84 -10.18 -8.08 12.75
CA ASN A 84 -9.03 -8.63 13.49
C ASN A 84 -8.99 -10.17 13.50
N SER A 85 -9.70 -10.83 12.61
CA SER A 85 -9.78 -12.31 12.60
C SER A 85 -8.44 -13.00 12.41
N ILE A 86 -7.47 -12.32 11.77
CA ILE A 86 -6.13 -12.89 11.53
C ILE A 86 -5.01 -12.22 12.33
N GLY A 87 -5.33 -11.25 13.18
CA GLY A 87 -4.36 -10.54 14.02
C GLY A 87 -4.82 -9.15 14.42
N PRO A 88 -4.02 -8.39 15.19
CA PRO A 88 -4.32 -7.03 15.60
C PRO A 88 -4.68 -6.15 14.40
N TYR A 89 -5.59 -5.20 14.59
CA TYR A 89 -5.90 -4.22 13.54
C TYR A 89 -4.62 -3.50 13.11
N LYS A 90 -4.39 -3.36 11.81
CA LYS A 90 -3.18 -2.77 11.26
C LYS A 90 -3.50 -1.89 10.06
N GLY A 91 -2.98 -0.67 10.07
CA GLY A 91 -3.08 0.26 8.95
C GLY A 91 -2.73 1.68 9.32
N GLY A 92 -2.40 2.50 8.31
CA GLY A 92 -1.87 3.84 8.46
C GLY A 92 -2.85 4.87 9.00
N LEU A 93 -2.28 6.00 9.44
CA LEU A 93 -2.99 7.22 9.81
C LEU A 93 -2.79 8.25 8.70
N ARG A 94 -3.85 8.67 8.02
CA ARG A 94 -3.81 9.69 6.97
C ARG A 94 -4.12 11.06 7.53
N LEU A 95 -3.23 12.02 7.31
CA LEU A 95 -3.45 13.43 7.66
C LEU A 95 -3.58 14.23 6.36
N HIS A 96 -4.82 14.55 6.00
CA HIS A 96 -5.13 15.28 4.78
C HIS A 96 -6.53 15.91 4.85
N PRO A 97 -6.74 17.13 4.33
CA PRO A 97 -8.04 17.82 4.41
C PRO A 97 -9.24 17.05 3.85
N SER A 98 -9.01 16.12 2.92
CA SER A 98 -10.08 15.30 2.34
C SER A 98 -10.55 14.14 3.22
N VAL A 99 -9.88 13.87 4.35
CA VAL A 99 -10.21 12.73 5.21
C VAL A 99 -11.59 12.89 5.83
N ASN A 100 -12.39 11.86 5.67
CA ASN A 100 -13.70 11.69 6.28
C ASN A 100 -13.93 10.21 6.61
N LEU A 101 -15.01 9.89 7.29
CA LEU A 101 -15.31 8.51 7.71
C LEU A 101 -15.43 7.54 6.54
N GLY A 102 -16.04 7.94 5.42
CA GLY A 102 -16.20 7.09 4.23
C GLY A 102 -14.87 6.68 3.62
N ILE A 103 -13.94 7.63 3.51
CA ILE A 103 -12.56 7.38 3.04
C ILE A 103 -11.82 6.45 3.99
N ILE A 104 -11.93 6.65 5.30
CA ILE A 104 -11.25 5.79 6.27
C ILE A 104 -11.85 4.38 6.29
N LYS A 105 -13.18 4.23 6.15
CA LYS A 105 -13.84 2.92 5.98
C LYS A 105 -13.36 2.20 4.72
N PHE A 106 -13.37 2.88 3.59
CA PHE A 106 -12.87 2.35 2.33
C PHE A 106 -11.46 1.80 2.47
N LEU A 107 -10.54 2.64 2.98
CA LEU A 107 -9.14 2.25 3.15
C LEU A 107 -8.96 1.11 4.18
N GLY A 108 -9.78 1.09 5.23
CA GLY A 108 -9.77 0.02 6.23
C GLY A 108 -10.25 -1.32 5.67
N PHE A 109 -11.27 -1.29 4.83
CA PHE A 109 -11.79 -2.47 4.13
C PHE A 109 -10.74 -3.08 3.19
N GLU A 110 -10.13 -2.28 2.34
CA GLU A 110 -9.06 -2.76 1.45
C GLU A 110 -7.84 -3.29 2.21
N GLN A 111 -7.56 -2.70 3.37
CA GLN A 111 -6.42 -3.09 4.19
C GLN A 111 -6.55 -4.53 4.72
N ILE A 112 -7.76 -5.07 4.90
CA ILE A 112 -8.00 -6.47 5.30
C ILE A 112 -7.30 -7.42 4.32
N PHE A 113 -7.57 -7.26 3.03
CA PHE A 113 -7.08 -8.16 1.98
C PHE A 113 -5.59 -7.97 1.73
N LYS A 114 -5.12 -6.74 1.74
CA LYS A 114 -3.69 -6.43 1.60
C LYS A 114 -2.86 -7.05 2.72
N ASN A 115 -3.31 -6.93 3.96
CA ASN A 115 -2.61 -7.49 5.11
C ASN A 115 -2.66 -9.02 5.10
N SER A 116 -3.79 -9.59 4.75
CA SER A 116 -3.97 -11.04 4.63
C SER A 116 -2.99 -11.68 3.65
N LEU A 117 -2.72 -11.03 2.52
CA LEU A 117 -1.76 -11.50 1.50
C LEU A 117 -0.35 -11.69 2.06
N THR A 118 0.07 -10.90 3.04
CA THR A 118 1.41 -11.04 3.64
C THR A 118 1.64 -12.36 4.35
N GLY A 119 0.57 -13.11 4.68
CA GLY A 119 0.66 -14.30 5.49
C GLY A 119 0.90 -14.05 6.99
N LEU A 120 1.19 -12.80 7.37
CA LEU A 120 1.50 -12.40 8.74
C LEU A 120 0.23 -12.18 9.59
N PRO A 121 0.32 -12.31 10.92
CA PRO A 121 -0.83 -12.19 11.82
C PRO A 121 -1.19 -10.72 12.08
N ILE A 122 -1.72 -10.05 11.07
CA ILE A 122 -2.17 -8.66 11.11
C ILE A 122 -3.54 -8.52 10.45
N GLY A 123 -4.47 -7.92 11.15
CA GLY A 123 -5.82 -7.59 10.68
C GLY A 123 -5.87 -6.29 9.89
N GLY A 124 -7.08 -5.82 9.59
CA GLY A 124 -7.32 -4.60 8.83
C GLY A 124 -7.84 -3.46 9.69
N GLY A 125 -7.23 -2.30 9.56
CA GLY A 125 -7.69 -1.06 10.18
C GLY A 125 -7.15 0.16 9.45
N LYS A 126 -7.77 1.31 9.67
CA LYS A 126 -7.32 2.59 9.09
C LYS A 126 -7.73 3.75 10.00
N GLY A 127 -6.97 4.83 9.95
CA GLY A 127 -7.31 6.03 10.69
C GLY A 127 -6.79 7.29 10.01
N GLY A 128 -7.01 8.41 10.66
CA GLY A 128 -6.54 9.70 10.19
C GLY A 128 -7.34 10.88 10.71
N SER A 129 -7.12 12.01 10.10
CA SER A 129 -7.80 13.27 10.41
C SER A 129 -7.83 14.19 9.18
N ASP A 130 -8.79 15.10 9.16
CA ASP A 130 -8.87 16.19 8.20
C ASP A 130 -7.83 17.30 8.43
N PHE A 131 -6.89 17.10 9.34
CA PHE A 131 -5.76 17.97 9.57
C PHE A 131 -4.80 18.02 8.37
N ASP A 132 -4.42 19.24 7.95
CA ASP A 132 -3.42 19.46 6.90
C ASP A 132 -2.06 19.78 7.51
N PRO A 133 -1.06 18.89 7.43
CA PRO A 133 0.27 19.16 7.96
C PRO A 133 1.11 20.12 7.09
N LYS A 134 0.65 20.41 5.84
CA LYS A 134 1.42 21.28 4.94
C LYS A 134 1.49 22.71 5.47
N GLY A 135 2.70 23.27 5.48
CA GLY A 135 2.93 24.63 5.95
C GLY A 135 2.83 24.83 7.46
N LYS A 136 2.62 23.78 8.25
CA LYS A 136 2.63 23.83 9.70
C LYS A 136 4.05 23.69 10.26
N SER A 137 4.31 24.37 11.38
CA SER A 137 5.57 24.20 12.12
C SER A 137 5.65 22.84 12.82
N ASP A 138 6.84 22.39 13.17
CA ASP A 138 7.03 21.18 13.96
C ASP A 138 6.29 21.22 15.30
N ARG A 139 6.19 22.42 15.90
CA ARG A 139 5.46 22.62 17.16
C ARG A 139 3.96 22.47 16.99
N GLU A 140 3.38 23.01 15.92
CA GLU A 140 1.96 22.85 15.58
C GLU A 140 1.61 21.38 15.29
N ILE A 141 2.44 20.70 14.50
CA ILE A 141 2.28 19.27 14.20
C ILE A 141 2.40 18.43 15.48
N MET A 142 3.34 18.74 16.35
CA MET A 142 3.48 18.07 17.64
C MET A 142 2.24 18.30 18.53
N ALA A 143 1.71 19.52 18.58
CA ALA A 143 0.50 19.84 19.34
C ALA A 143 -0.70 19.03 18.85
N PHE A 144 -0.90 18.98 17.52
CA PHE A 144 -1.93 18.14 16.89
C PHE A 144 -1.73 16.66 17.23
N CYS A 145 -0.54 16.10 17.00
CA CYS A 145 -0.25 14.67 17.24
C CYS A 145 -0.49 14.26 18.70
N LYS A 146 -0.12 15.11 19.65
CA LYS A 146 -0.36 14.87 21.08
C LYS A 146 -1.85 14.88 21.41
N SER A 147 -2.60 15.84 20.89
CA SER A 147 -4.05 15.91 21.08
C SER A 147 -4.75 14.69 20.45
N PHE A 148 -4.39 14.34 19.20
CA PHE A 148 -4.91 13.16 18.50
C PHE A 148 -4.66 11.88 19.31
N MET A 149 -3.45 11.66 19.79
CA MET A 149 -3.08 10.48 20.56
C MET A 149 -3.75 10.46 21.94
N SER A 150 -4.04 11.61 22.54
CA SER A 150 -4.74 11.69 23.84
C SER A 150 -6.15 11.09 23.81
N GLU A 151 -6.76 11.01 22.64
CA GLU A 151 -8.02 10.28 22.44
C GLU A 151 -7.78 8.86 21.93
N LEU A 152 -6.91 8.68 20.95
CA LEU A 152 -6.70 7.40 20.29
C LEU A 152 -6.08 6.32 21.20
N PHE A 153 -5.25 6.68 22.18
CA PHE A 153 -4.48 5.73 23.00
C PHE A 153 -5.35 4.69 23.72
N ARG A 154 -6.60 5.00 24.00
CA ARG A 154 -7.55 4.09 24.68
C ARG A 154 -7.95 2.89 23.83
N HIS A 155 -7.74 2.98 22.52
CA HIS A 155 -8.26 2.06 21.54
C HIS A 155 -7.17 1.27 20.80
N ILE A 156 -5.89 1.58 21.06
CA ILE A 156 -4.75 0.97 20.40
C ILE A 156 -3.78 0.31 21.38
N GLY A 157 -2.90 -0.53 20.88
CA GLY A 157 -1.91 -1.25 21.69
C GLY A 157 -1.22 -2.31 20.85
N ALA A 158 -0.11 -2.85 21.32
CA ALA A 158 0.71 -3.82 20.60
C ALA A 158 -0.08 -5.05 20.11
N ASP A 159 -1.03 -5.53 20.93
CA ASP A 159 -1.82 -6.74 20.65
C ASP A 159 -3.29 -6.44 20.28
N VAL A 160 -3.64 -5.17 20.11
CA VAL A 160 -5.03 -4.74 19.82
C VAL A 160 -5.10 -4.09 18.44
N ASP A 161 -4.36 -3.00 18.28
CA ASP A 161 -4.40 -2.16 17.08
C ASP A 161 -3.08 -1.39 16.95
N VAL A 162 -2.37 -1.57 15.85
CA VAL A 162 -1.05 -0.99 15.61
C VAL A 162 -1.10 -0.08 14.40
N PRO A 163 -1.35 1.23 14.58
CA PRO A 163 -1.32 2.19 13.49
C PRO A 163 0.09 2.37 12.89
N ALA A 164 0.14 2.96 11.70
CA ALA A 164 1.36 3.24 10.95
C ALA A 164 1.30 4.60 10.26
N GLY A 165 2.35 4.97 9.55
CA GLY A 165 2.36 6.12 8.66
C GLY A 165 1.50 5.92 7.41
N ASP A 166 1.04 7.02 6.84
CA ASP A 166 0.33 7.14 5.57
C ASP A 166 0.54 8.57 5.03
N ILE A 167 -0.26 9.04 4.07
CA ILE A 167 -0.19 10.42 3.57
C ILE A 167 -0.25 11.40 4.74
N GLY A 168 0.70 12.32 4.80
CA GLY A 168 0.80 13.34 5.84
C GLY A 168 1.32 12.85 7.19
N THR A 169 1.64 11.57 7.33
CA THR A 169 2.16 10.96 8.57
C THR A 169 3.43 10.19 8.29
N GLY A 170 4.56 10.81 8.56
CA GLY A 170 5.89 10.20 8.44
C GLY A 170 6.50 9.85 9.81
N ALA A 171 7.80 9.61 9.81
CA ALA A 171 8.56 9.24 11.01
C ALA A 171 8.46 10.30 12.13
N ARG A 172 8.41 11.60 11.77
CA ARG A 172 8.25 12.71 12.72
C ARG A 172 6.91 12.61 13.47
N GLU A 173 5.80 12.49 12.77
CA GLU A 173 4.46 12.37 13.34
C GLU A 173 4.33 11.10 14.17
N ILE A 174 4.82 9.97 13.68
CA ILE A 174 4.87 8.71 14.42
C ILE A 174 5.68 8.87 15.72
N GLY A 175 6.80 9.56 15.67
CA GLY A 175 7.60 9.86 16.87
C GLY A 175 6.82 10.67 17.91
N TYR A 176 6.13 11.73 17.50
CA TYR A 176 5.32 12.55 18.41
C TYR A 176 4.16 11.76 19.01
N MET A 177 3.48 10.95 18.20
CA MET A 177 2.38 10.10 18.66
C MET A 177 2.87 9.01 19.61
N TYR A 178 3.99 8.34 19.31
CA TYR A 178 4.59 7.34 20.17
C TYR A 178 5.03 7.90 21.53
N GLY A 179 5.68 9.07 21.53
CA GLY A 179 6.05 9.76 22.75
C GLY A 179 4.85 10.11 23.65
N GLN A 180 3.74 10.54 23.06
CA GLN A 180 2.52 10.83 23.79
C GLN A 180 1.85 9.55 24.31
N TYR A 181 1.75 8.49 23.50
CA TYR A 181 1.23 7.19 23.93
C TYR A 181 1.99 6.67 25.15
N LYS A 182 3.32 6.67 25.09
CA LYS A 182 4.19 6.25 26.19
C LYS A 182 3.95 7.06 27.47
N ARG A 183 3.74 8.36 27.37
CA ARG A 183 3.43 9.23 28.53
C ARG A 183 2.08 8.90 29.16
N LEU A 184 1.06 8.61 28.33
CA LEU A 184 -0.30 8.34 28.81
C LEU A 184 -0.44 6.95 29.45
N THR A 185 0.23 5.96 28.86
CA THR A 185 0.12 4.57 29.28
C THR A 185 1.17 4.14 30.30
N ASN A 186 2.28 4.88 30.39
CA ASN A 186 3.49 4.50 31.14
C ASN A 186 4.06 3.14 30.70
N LYS A 187 3.91 2.80 29.39
CA LYS A 187 4.39 1.56 28.80
C LYS A 187 5.34 1.83 27.65
N TYR A 188 6.37 0.99 27.52
CA TYR A 188 7.22 0.91 26.35
C TYR A 188 6.88 -0.39 25.61
N GLU A 189 6.02 -0.31 24.62
CA GLU A 189 5.53 -1.47 23.87
C GLU A 189 5.51 -1.21 22.36
N GLY A 190 5.29 -2.26 21.57
CA GLY A 190 5.34 -2.23 20.12
C GLY A 190 4.10 -1.65 19.44
N VAL A 191 3.49 -0.61 20.00
CA VAL A 191 2.44 0.17 19.36
C VAL A 191 3.04 1.12 18.33
N LEU A 192 2.34 1.38 17.23
CA LEU A 192 2.79 2.13 16.06
C LEU A 192 3.98 1.48 15.33
N THR A 193 3.99 1.57 14.01
CA THR A 193 5.12 1.18 13.16
C THR A 193 5.59 2.36 12.30
N GLY A 194 6.82 2.25 11.79
CA GLY A 194 7.51 3.38 11.17
C GLY A 194 8.22 4.26 12.21
N LYS A 195 8.52 3.68 13.37
CA LYS A 195 9.31 4.34 14.42
C LYS A 195 10.76 4.54 13.99
N GLY A 196 11.43 5.49 14.62
CA GLY A 196 12.87 5.66 14.46
C GLY A 196 13.65 4.45 15.00
N LEU A 197 14.82 4.18 14.43
CA LEU A 197 15.67 3.04 14.81
C LEU A 197 16.08 3.06 16.29
N THR A 198 16.17 4.23 16.90
CA THR A 198 16.56 4.41 18.31
C THR A 198 15.45 4.03 19.30
N TYR A 199 14.23 3.79 18.85
CA TYR A 199 13.10 3.46 19.71
C TYR A 199 12.15 2.41 19.08
N GLY A 200 12.72 1.40 18.47
CA GLY A 200 12.00 0.20 18.06
C GLY A 200 11.60 0.14 16.58
N GLY A 201 12.16 1.02 15.74
CA GLY A 201 12.00 0.96 14.29
C GLY A 201 12.78 -0.20 13.66
N SER A 202 12.40 -0.60 12.46
CA SER A 202 13.06 -1.66 11.69
C SER A 202 13.93 -1.12 10.57
N LEU A 203 15.07 -1.74 10.35
CA LEU A 203 15.84 -1.60 9.11
C LEU A 203 14.99 -2.06 7.90
N VAL A 204 15.40 -1.70 6.70
CA VAL A 204 14.69 -1.99 5.42
C VAL A 204 13.33 -1.31 5.29
N ARG A 205 12.77 -0.66 6.33
CA ARG A 205 11.42 -0.08 6.27
C ARG A 205 11.29 0.99 5.17
N THR A 206 12.35 1.77 4.96
CA THR A 206 12.38 2.82 3.94
C THR A 206 12.36 2.21 2.53
N GLU A 207 13.11 1.15 2.32
CA GLU A 207 13.27 0.45 1.05
C GLU A 207 12.12 -0.50 0.73
N ALA A 208 11.40 -0.94 1.75
CA ALA A 208 10.54 -2.11 1.74
C ALA A 208 9.51 -2.17 0.62
N THR A 209 8.87 -1.05 0.29
CA THR A 209 7.84 -1.04 -0.77
C THR A 209 8.47 -1.23 -2.14
N GLY A 210 9.53 -0.49 -2.45
CA GLY A 210 10.26 -0.61 -3.71
C GLY A 210 10.97 -1.97 -3.85
N TYR A 211 11.61 -2.45 -2.79
CA TYR A 211 12.27 -3.76 -2.78
C TYR A 211 11.25 -4.90 -2.93
N GLY A 212 10.15 -4.83 -2.18
CA GLY A 212 9.07 -5.81 -2.26
C GLY A 212 8.45 -5.88 -3.65
N LEU A 213 8.23 -4.72 -4.29
CA LEU A 213 7.75 -4.65 -5.66
C LEU A 213 8.66 -5.46 -6.61
N LEU A 214 9.97 -5.32 -6.47
CA LEU A 214 10.91 -6.03 -7.34
C LEU A 214 11.02 -7.52 -7.01
N TYR A 215 10.93 -7.92 -5.74
CA TYR A 215 10.90 -9.34 -5.38
C TYR A 215 9.67 -10.04 -5.96
N LEU A 216 8.49 -9.40 -5.88
CA LEU A 216 7.28 -9.92 -6.51
C LEU A 216 7.39 -9.94 -8.04
N THR A 217 7.89 -8.86 -8.65
CA THR A 217 8.05 -8.76 -10.11
C THR A 217 8.99 -9.84 -10.64
N ASP A 218 10.14 -10.04 -10.01
CA ASP A 218 11.12 -11.07 -10.38
C ASP A 218 10.52 -12.47 -10.30
N GLU A 219 9.86 -12.79 -9.18
CA GLU A 219 9.23 -14.10 -9.01
C GLU A 219 8.07 -14.31 -9.99
N LEU A 220 7.26 -13.29 -10.25
CA LEU A 220 6.16 -13.35 -11.18
C LEU A 220 6.64 -13.55 -12.62
N LEU A 221 7.74 -12.91 -13.01
CA LEU A 221 8.39 -13.13 -14.30
C LEU A 221 8.88 -14.58 -14.42
N LYS A 222 9.52 -15.13 -13.39
CA LYS A 222 10.00 -16.54 -13.37
C LYS A 222 8.86 -17.52 -13.51
N LEU A 223 7.72 -17.32 -12.84
CA LEU A 223 6.53 -18.15 -13.00
C LEU A 223 5.99 -18.16 -14.45
N ASN A 224 6.27 -17.11 -15.21
CA ASN A 224 5.86 -16.96 -16.61
C ASN A 224 7.00 -17.24 -17.62
N GLY A 225 8.12 -17.81 -17.17
CA GLY A 225 9.23 -18.21 -18.04
C GLY A 225 10.19 -17.09 -18.46
N TYR A 226 10.20 -15.98 -17.73
CA TYR A 226 11.10 -14.84 -17.96
C TYR A 226 12.08 -14.66 -16.79
N ASP A 227 13.14 -13.89 -17.03
CA ASP A 227 14.07 -13.42 -16.00
C ASP A 227 14.10 -11.89 -16.01
N ILE A 228 14.19 -11.26 -14.86
CA ILE A 228 14.30 -9.79 -14.74
C ILE A 228 15.69 -9.31 -15.19
N ALA A 229 16.71 -10.15 -15.03
CA ALA A 229 18.07 -9.80 -15.44
C ALA A 229 18.14 -9.54 -16.95
N GLY A 230 18.78 -8.44 -17.32
CA GLY A 230 18.92 -7.98 -18.71
C GLY A 230 17.68 -7.30 -19.28
N LYS A 231 16.56 -7.21 -18.56
CA LYS A 231 15.37 -6.50 -19.01
C LYS A 231 15.50 -4.99 -18.89
N THR A 232 14.84 -4.28 -19.80
CA THR A 232 14.66 -2.83 -19.71
C THR A 232 13.40 -2.51 -18.90
N VAL A 233 13.51 -1.57 -17.98
CA VAL A 233 12.45 -1.23 -17.03
C VAL A 233 12.12 0.25 -17.08
N ALA A 234 10.84 0.59 -17.24
CA ALA A 234 10.34 1.94 -17.00
C ALA A 234 9.79 2.06 -15.60
N VAL A 235 10.19 3.11 -14.88
CA VAL A 235 9.66 3.47 -13.57
C VAL A 235 9.10 4.88 -13.67
N SER A 236 7.88 5.08 -13.18
CA SER A 236 7.33 6.42 -12.94
C SER A 236 7.57 6.86 -11.51
N GLY A 237 7.63 8.18 -11.30
CA GLY A 237 7.92 8.76 -10.00
C GLY A 237 9.41 8.89 -9.71
N SER A 238 9.70 9.58 -8.63
CA SER A 238 11.03 9.78 -8.04
C SER A 238 10.93 9.95 -6.52
N GLY A 239 9.83 9.46 -5.95
CA GLY A 239 9.65 9.35 -4.50
C GLY A 239 10.24 8.05 -3.94
N ASN A 240 9.98 7.78 -2.68
CA ASN A 240 10.52 6.63 -1.96
C ASN A 240 10.33 5.29 -2.71
N VAL A 241 9.09 4.96 -3.11
CA VAL A 241 8.82 3.70 -3.81
C VAL A 241 9.61 3.59 -5.11
N ALA A 242 9.61 4.65 -5.92
CA ALA A 242 10.31 4.68 -7.21
C ALA A 242 11.82 4.54 -7.07
N ILE A 243 12.43 5.30 -6.15
CA ILE A 243 13.88 5.27 -5.91
C ILE A 243 14.35 3.86 -5.53
N TYR A 244 13.67 3.24 -4.56
CA TYR A 244 14.09 1.91 -4.11
C TYR A 244 13.66 0.79 -5.06
N ALA A 245 12.62 0.99 -5.88
CA ALA A 245 12.32 0.11 -7.00
C ALA A 245 13.44 0.14 -8.06
N MET A 246 13.88 1.32 -8.46
CA MET A 246 15.01 1.48 -9.39
C MET A 246 16.29 0.83 -8.85
N GLN A 247 16.61 1.07 -7.57
CA GLN A 247 17.80 0.49 -6.94
C GLN A 247 17.75 -1.04 -6.93
N LYS A 248 16.64 -1.63 -6.50
CA LYS A 248 16.52 -3.09 -6.46
C LYS A 248 16.49 -3.70 -7.86
N ALA A 249 15.83 -3.08 -8.84
CA ALA A 249 15.84 -3.54 -10.22
C ALA A 249 17.27 -3.66 -10.78
N GLN A 250 18.09 -2.65 -10.54
CA GLN A 250 19.50 -2.66 -10.95
C GLN A 250 20.32 -3.72 -10.21
N GLN A 251 20.08 -3.92 -8.92
CA GLN A 251 20.71 -5.01 -8.14
C GLN A 251 20.37 -6.40 -8.68
N LEU A 252 19.17 -6.56 -9.25
CA LEU A 252 18.71 -7.80 -9.89
C LEU A 252 19.16 -7.93 -11.35
N GLY A 253 19.96 -6.97 -11.86
CA GLY A 253 20.53 -7.01 -13.20
C GLY A 253 19.65 -6.42 -14.30
N ALA A 254 18.57 -5.72 -13.97
CA ALA A 254 17.75 -4.99 -14.92
C ALA A 254 18.34 -3.61 -15.24
N LYS A 255 17.98 -3.05 -16.39
CA LYS A 255 18.33 -1.68 -16.77
C LYS A 255 17.11 -0.77 -16.66
N VAL A 256 17.08 0.08 -15.64
CA VAL A 256 16.04 1.10 -15.49
C VAL A 256 16.36 2.29 -16.37
N VAL A 257 15.44 2.70 -17.24
CA VAL A 257 15.69 3.74 -18.24
C VAL A 257 14.86 5.01 -18.05
N THR A 258 13.91 5.02 -17.14
CA THR A 258 13.06 6.21 -16.86
C THR A 258 12.89 6.48 -15.39
N CYS A 259 12.65 7.75 -15.06
CA CYS A 259 12.05 8.21 -13.81
C CYS A 259 11.27 9.51 -14.08
N SER A 260 10.37 9.92 -13.18
CA SER A 260 9.54 11.10 -13.39
C SER A 260 9.20 11.84 -12.11
N ASP A 261 8.72 13.07 -12.23
CA ASP A 261 8.00 13.77 -11.17
C ASP A 261 6.80 14.54 -11.76
N SER A 262 6.19 15.42 -10.97
CA SER A 262 5.00 16.17 -11.40
C SER A 262 5.24 17.16 -12.53
N THR A 263 6.49 17.46 -12.87
CA THR A 263 6.84 18.42 -13.93
C THR A 263 7.25 17.76 -15.25
N GLY A 264 7.73 16.52 -15.19
CA GLY A 264 8.18 15.82 -16.38
C GLY A 264 8.87 14.50 -16.07
N TRP A 265 9.54 13.95 -17.06
CA TRP A 265 10.21 12.66 -16.97
C TRP A 265 11.56 12.65 -17.70
N VAL A 266 12.40 11.74 -17.26
CA VAL A 266 13.74 11.54 -17.82
C VAL A 266 13.78 10.19 -18.52
N TYR A 267 14.44 10.16 -19.69
CA TYR A 267 14.88 8.96 -20.37
C TYR A 267 16.40 8.93 -20.43
N ASP A 268 17.01 7.89 -19.83
CA ASP A 268 18.44 7.63 -19.92
C ASP A 268 18.63 6.22 -20.52
N LYS A 269 19.01 6.17 -21.81
CA LYS A 269 19.23 4.91 -22.55
C LYS A 269 20.33 4.03 -21.96
N ASP A 270 21.27 4.65 -21.24
CA ASP A 270 22.40 3.96 -20.62
C ASP A 270 22.08 3.43 -19.22
N GLY A 271 20.93 3.82 -18.71
CA GLY A 271 20.38 3.46 -17.40
C GLY A 271 20.40 4.63 -16.42
N ILE A 272 19.30 4.75 -15.67
CA ILE A 272 19.15 5.78 -14.62
C ILE A 272 20.22 5.60 -13.55
N ASP A 273 20.91 6.69 -13.23
CA ASP A 273 21.81 6.79 -12.09
C ASP A 273 20.97 7.11 -10.84
N VAL A 274 20.75 6.09 -10.01
CA VAL A 274 19.89 6.20 -8.83
C VAL A 274 20.48 7.13 -7.77
N ASP A 275 21.80 7.21 -7.67
CA ASP A 275 22.46 8.10 -6.69
C ASP A 275 22.25 9.57 -7.06
N VAL A 276 22.26 9.89 -8.35
CA VAL A 276 21.88 11.24 -8.84
C VAL A 276 20.42 11.55 -8.52
N VAL A 277 19.51 10.59 -8.70
CA VAL A 277 18.09 10.79 -8.34
C VAL A 277 17.94 11.03 -6.83
N LYS A 278 18.61 10.24 -5.98
CA LYS A 278 18.61 10.43 -4.52
C LYS A 278 19.13 11.79 -4.12
N GLU A 279 20.27 12.22 -4.68
CA GLU A 279 20.83 13.55 -4.40
C GLU A 279 19.84 14.66 -4.74
N ILE A 280 19.19 14.59 -5.89
CA ILE A 280 18.17 15.57 -6.29
C ILE A 280 16.96 15.56 -5.37
N LYS A 281 16.39 14.37 -5.09
CA LYS A 281 15.07 14.26 -4.44
C LYS A 281 15.13 14.23 -2.92
N GLU A 282 16.09 13.51 -2.36
CA GLU A 282 16.18 13.31 -0.89
C GLU A 282 17.03 14.38 -0.21
N VAL A 283 18.12 14.81 -0.85
CA VAL A 283 19.06 15.80 -0.28
C VAL A 283 18.64 17.23 -0.64
N ARG A 284 18.60 17.53 -1.95
CA ARG A 284 18.32 18.91 -2.42
C ARG A 284 16.83 19.24 -2.53
N ARG A 285 15.95 18.23 -2.53
CA ARG A 285 14.50 18.37 -2.74
C ARG A 285 14.14 19.10 -4.03
N GLY A 286 14.99 18.92 -5.05
CA GLY A 286 14.87 19.52 -6.38
C GLY A 286 13.88 18.80 -7.31
N ARG A 287 13.89 19.20 -8.57
CA ARG A 287 13.07 18.61 -9.64
C ARG A 287 13.89 17.65 -10.48
N ILE A 288 13.23 16.62 -11.05
CA ILE A 288 13.91 15.61 -11.84
C ILE A 288 14.53 16.18 -13.12
N ALA A 289 14.08 17.34 -13.59
CA ALA A 289 14.70 18.08 -14.69
C ALA A 289 16.19 18.39 -14.46
N GLU A 290 16.63 18.46 -13.20
CA GLU A 290 18.04 18.69 -12.86
C GLU A 290 18.94 17.48 -13.16
N TYR A 291 18.36 16.30 -13.42
CA TYR A 291 19.08 15.06 -13.70
C TYR A 291 20.02 15.20 -14.90
N ILE A 292 19.59 15.90 -15.97
CA ILE A 292 20.39 16.12 -17.16
C ILE A 292 21.67 16.94 -16.91
N ASN A 293 21.76 17.69 -15.80
CA ASN A 293 22.97 18.42 -15.43
C ASN A 293 24.11 17.47 -15.02
N ALA A 294 23.78 16.35 -14.38
CA ALA A 294 24.74 15.32 -14.00
C ALA A 294 24.90 14.24 -15.08
N ARG A 295 23.87 14.03 -15.88
CA ARG A 295 23.81 13.02 -16.95
C ARG A 295 23.42 13.66 -18.29
N PRO A 296 24.33 14.39 -18.98
CA PRO A 296 24.00 15.18 -20.19
C PRO A 296 23.53 14.36 -21.40
N GLN A 297 23.78 13.04 -21.40
CA GLN A 297 23.31 12.12 -22.46
C GLN A 297 21.83 11.71 -22.27
N ALA A 298 21.25 11.96 -21.09
CA ALA A 298 19.85 11.70 -20.83
C ALA A 298 18.95 12.80 -21.43
N GLU A 299 17.72 12.45 -21.70
CA GLU A 299 16.71 13.35 -22.24
C GLU A 299 15.69 13.69 -21.16
N TYR A 300 15.36 14.97 -21.01
CA TYR A 300 14.26 15.43 -20.18
C TYR A 300 13.08 15.87 -21.05
N HIS A 301 11.90 15.42 -20.68
CA HIS A 301 10.64 15.75 -21.35
C HIS A 301 9.65 16.33 -20.34
N GLU A 302 9.02 17.45 -20.67
CA GLU A 302 7.97 18.04 -19.84
C GLU A 302 6.67 17.24 -19.92
N GLY A 303 5.91 17.24 -18.84
CA GLY A 303 4.59 16.62 -18.75
C GLY A 303 4.62 15.09 -18.62
N LYS A 304 3.66 14.42 -19.23
CA LYS A 304 3.50 12.96 -19.19
C LYS A 304 4.13 12.29 -20.41
N GLY A 305 4.49 11.01 -20.31
CA GLY A 305 5.02 10.28 -21.45
C GLY A 305 5.92 9.08 -21.12
N VAL A 306 6.14 8.77 -19.84
CA VAL A 306 7.00 7.65 -19.40
C VAL A 306 6.64 6.34 -20.11
N TRP A 307 5.36 6.08 -20.34
CA TRP A 307 4.87 4.82 -20.89
C TRP A 307 5.00 4.69 -22.41
N SER A 308 5.45 5.75 -23.09
CA SER A 308 5.74 5.71 -24.53
C SER A 308 7.09 5.06 -24.85
N VAL A 309 7.96 4.90 -23.87
CA VAL A 309 9.28 4.29 -24.02
C VAL A 309 9.15 2.78 -24.21
N LYS A 310 9.92 2.24 -25.18
CA LYS A 310 9.97 0.80 -25.38
C LYS A 310 10.73 0.12 -24.25
N VAL A 311 10.03 -0.67 -23.44
CA VAL A 311 10.57 -1.41 -22.29
C VAL A 311 9.94 -2.79 -22.18
N ASP A 312 10.63 -3.69 -21.49
CA ASP A 312 10.11 -5.02 -21.16
C ASP A 312 9.15 -5.01 -19.98
N VAL A 313 9.44 -4.17 -18.97
CA VAL A 313 8.67 -4.11 -17.71
C VAL A 313 8.34 -2.65 -17.37
N ALA A 314 7.10 -2.41 -16.95
CA ALA A 314 6.65 -1.10 -16.48
C ALA A 314 6.25 -1.17 -15.00
N LEU A 315 6.80 -0.26 -14.19
CA LEU A 315 6.57 -0.15 -12.75
C LEU A 315 5.98 1.23 -12.42
N PRO A 316 4.64 1.36 -12.41
CA PRO A 316 3.99 2.62 -12.03
C PRO A 316 4.12 2.83 -10.51
N CYS A 317 4.95 3.82 -10.13
CA CYS A 317 5.36 4.10 -8.75
C CYS A 317 5.06 5.54 -8.29
N ALA A 318 4.29 6.32 -9.06
CA ALA A 318 4.04 7.73 -8.76
C ALA A 318 2.67 7.95 -8.09
N THR A 319 1.59 8.02 -8.88
CA THR A 319 0.27 8.44 -8.41
C THR A 319 -0.86 7.58 -8.93
N GLN A 320 -2.01 7.68 -8.27
CA GLN A 320 -3.24 7.04 -8.72
C GLN A 320 -3.63 7.49 -10.13
N ASN A 321 -4.12 6.55 -10.94
CA ASN A 321 -4.61 6.77 -12.31
C ASN A 321 -3.58 7.44 -13.24
N GLU A 322 -2.30 7.18 -13.06
CA GLU A 322 -1.24 7.71 -13.91
C GLU A 322 -1.05 6.96 -15.23
N LEU A 323 -1.45 5.70 -15.30
CA LEU A 323 -1.40 4.85 -16.48
C LEU A 323 -2.84 4.61 -16.99
N ASN A 324 -3.17 5.26 -18.09
CA ASN A 324 -4.49 5.21 -18.72
C ASN A 324 -4.51 4.21 -19.90
N LEU A 325 -5.66 4.11 -20.59
CA LEU A 325 -5.84 3.19 -21.71
C LEU A 325 -4.88 3.46 -22.88
N ASP A 326 -4.59 4.72 -23.19
CA ASP A 326 -3.68 5.04 -24.29
C ASP A 326 -2.23 4.69 -23.94
N ASP A 327 -1.83 4.86 -22.68
CA ASP A 327 -0.55 4.41 -22.16
C ASP A 327 -0.46 2.88 -22.23
N ALA A 328 -1.50 2.16 -21.85
CA ALA A 328 -1.56 0.70 -21.95
C ALA A 328 -1.41 0.21 -23.39
N LYS A 329 -2.08 0.87 -24.34
CA LYS A 329 -1.93 0.57 -25.79
C LYS A 329 -0.50 0.78 -26.26
N ALA A 330 0.16 1.87 -25.81
CA ALA A 330 1.55 2.14 -26.16
C ALA A 330 2.49 1.06 -25.60
N LEU A 331 2.32 0.65 -24.34
CA LEU A 331 3.10 -0.44 -23.72
C LEU A 331 2.95 -1.76 -24.48
N VAL A 332 1.70 -2.15 -24.82
CA VAL A 332 1.44 -3.38 -25.61
C VAL A 332 2.08 -3.29 -26.99
N ALA A 333 1.91 -2.17 -27.69
CA ALA A 333 2.49 -1.98 -29.03
C ALA A 333 4.03 -2.04 -29.01
N ASN A 334 4.65 -1.61 -27.91
CA ASN A 334 6.10 -1.64 -27.70
C ASN A 334 6.61 -3.00 -27.20
N GLY A 335 5.73 -3.99 -26.94
CA GLY A 335 6.07 -5.34 -26.53
C GLY A 335 6.39 -5.48 -25.05
N CYS A 336 5.84 -4.63 -24.20
CA CYS A 336 5.93 -4.77 -22.74
C CYS A 336 5.34 -6.10 -22.28
N ILE A 337 6.10 -6.85 -21.47
CA ILE A 337 5.72 -8.19 -21.01
C ILE A 337 5.06 -8.18 -19.63
N ALA A 338 5.37 -7.17 -18.80
CA ALA A 338 4.81 -7.08 -17.44
C ALA A 338 4.57 -5.64 -17.00
N VAL A 339 3.46 -5.43 -16.26
CA VAL A 339 3.15 -4.20 -15.52
C VAL A 339 2.89 -4.59 -14.07
N CYS A 340 3.70 -4.05 -13.13
CA CYS A 340 3.57 -4.33 -11.71
C CYS A 340 3.45 -3.02 -10.91
N GLU A 341 2.36 -2.87 -10.16
CA GLU A 341 1.98 -1.61 -9.53
C GLU A 341 2.72 -1.34 -8.21
N GLY A 342 3.62 -0.35 -8.20
CA GLY A 342 4.27 0.13 -6.98
C GLY A 342 3.41 1.13 -6.19
N ALA A 343 2.66 1.99 -6.88
CA ALA A 343 1.70 2.90 -6.27
C ALA A 343 0.37 2.20 -5.95
N ASN A 344 -0.54 2.91 -5.26
CA ASN A 344 -1.90 2.44 -5.06
C ASN A 344 -2.77 2.82 -6.25
N MET A 345 -3.36 1.83 -6.93
CA MET A 345 -4.25 2.00 -8.09
C MET A 345 -3.70 2.97 -9.15
N PRO A 346 -2.46 2.81 -9.62
CA PRO A 346 -1.88 3.72 -10.60
C PRO A 346 -2.42 3.50 -12.00
N THR A 347 -2.93 2.29 -12.30
CA THR A 347 -3.48 1.89 -13.59
C THR A 347 -5.00 1.99 -13.55
N THR A 348 -5.61 2.62 -14.56
CA THR A 348 -7.06 2.68 -14.66
C THR A 348 -7.65 1.29 -14.94
N MET A 349 -8.91 1.08 -14.59
CA MET A 349 -9.58 -0.22 -14.81
C MET A 349 -9.55 -0.64 -16.27
N GLU A 350 -9.89 0.29 -17.18
CA GLU A 350 -9.86 0.05 -18.62
C GLU A 350 -8.47 -0.33 -19.14
N ALA A 351 -7.42 0.32 -18.59
CA ALA A 351 -6.03 -0.01 -18.93
C ALA A 351 -5.64 -1.40 -18.41
N THR A 352 -6.05 -1.74 -17.18
CA THR A 352 -5.81 -3.07 -16.58
C THR A 352 -6.43 -4.17 -17.42
N GLU A 353 -7.72 -4.02 -17.80
CA GLU A 353 -8.42 -4.98 -18.64
C GLU A 353 -7.73 -5.12 -20.01
N TYR A 354 -7.35 -4.01 -20.63
CA TYR A 354 -6.66 -4.02 -21.92
C TYR A 354 -5.31 -4.75 -21.86
N LEU A 355 -4.48 -4.48 -20.83
CA LEU A 355 -3.21 -5.15 -20.61
C LEU A 355 -3.39 -6.66 -20.47
N GLN A 356 -4.33 -7.10 -19.62
CA GLN A 356 -4.60 -8.53 -19.40
C GLN A 356 -5.12 -9.23 -20.68
N GLN A 357 -6.03 -8.59 -21.41
CA GLN A 357 -6.57 -9.15 -22.67
C GLN A 357 -5.50 -9.29 -23.75
N ASN A 358 -4.44 -8.49 -23.71
CA ASN A 358 -3.31 -8.57 -24.65
C ASN A 358 -2.12 -9.38 -24.10
N GLY A 359 -2.32 -10.18 -23.04
CA GLY A 359 -1.34 -11.13 -22.53
C GLY A 359 -0.19 -10.50 -21.74
N VAL A 360 -0.32 -9.24 -21.31
CA VAL A 360 0.66 -8.60 -20.42
C VAL A 360 0.44 -9.14 -19.00
N ILE A 361 1.52 -9.58 -18.37
CA ILE A 361 1.54 -10.01 -16.97
C ILE A 361 1.24 -8.79 -16.10
N PHE A 362 0.13 -8.81 -15.34
CA PHE A 362 -0.27 -7.67 -14.54
C PHE A 362 -0.35 -8.03 -13.05
N ALA A 363 0.41 -7.31 -12.21
CA ALA A 363 0.37 -7.46 -10.75
C ALA A 363 -0.28 -6.25 -10.09
N PRO A 364 -1.39 -6.44 -9.33
CA PRO A 364 -2.10 -5.33 -8.69
C PRO A 364 -1.33 -4.77 -7.50
N GLY A 365 -1.49 -3.47 -7.23
CA GLY A 365 -0.78 -2.74 -6.17
C GLY A 365 -0.95 -3.36 -4.79
N LYS A 366 -2.14 -3.89 -4.45
CA LYS A 366 -2.36 -4.54 -3.14
C LYS A 366 -1.42 -5.72 -2.86
N ALA A 367 -0.97 -6.42 -3.89
CA ALA A 367 0.03 -7.48 -3.80
C ALA A 367 1.44 -6.91 -4.00
N ALA A 368 1.66 -6.18 -5.09
CA ALA A 368 2.97 -5.74 -5.52
C ALA A 368 3.61 -4.72 -4.56
N ASN A 369 2.83 -3.85 -3.92
CA ASN A 369 3.34 -2.88 -2.95
C ASN A 369 3.18 -3.32 -1.48
N ALA A 370 2.89 -4.58 -1.21
CA ALA A 370 2.71 -5.11 0.15
C ALA A 370 4.00 -5.11 1.00
N GLY A 371 5.16 -4.90 0.39
CA GLY A 371 6.44 -4.88 1.09
C GLY A 371 6.49 -3.92 2.28
N GLY A 372 5.87 -2.74 2.14
CA GLY A 372 5.81 -1.74 3.21
C GLY A 372 5.05 -2.24 4.46
N VAL A 373 3.88 -2.85 4.28
CA VAL A 373 3.10 -3.40 5.40
C VAL A 373 3.72 -4.69 5.93
N ALA A 374 4.33 -5.51 5.08
CA ALA A 374 5.07 -6.70 5.51
C ALA A 374 6.22 -6.31 6.45
N THR A 375 7.05 -5.35 6.08
CA THR A 375 8.14 -4.88 6.96
C THR A 375 7.61 -4.19 8.22
N SER A 376 6.46 -3.52 8.16
CA SER A 376 5.80 -3.01 9.37
C SER A 376 5.41 -4.14 10.34
N ALA A 377 4.92 -5.27 9.83
CA ALA A 377 4.64 -6.44 10.67
C ALA A 377 5.93 -7.11 11.20
N LEU A 378 7.00 -7.10 10.42
CA LEU A 378 8.33 -7.52 10.91
C LEU A 378 8.87 -6.60 12.02
N GLU A 379 8.58 -5.29 11.95
CA GLU A 379 8.86 -4.35 13.05
C GLU A 379 8.08 -4.73 14.32
N MET A 380 6.80 -5.11 14.18
CA MET A 380 6.00 -5.60 15.31
C MET A 380 6.62 -6.86 15.93
N SER A 381 7.08 -7.82 15.11
CA SER A 381 7.75 -9.03 15.60
C SER A 381 9.02 -8.71 16.39
N GLN A 382 9.89 -7.85 15.85
CA GLN A 382 11.10 -7.39 16.53
C GLN A 382 10.76 -6.69 17.85
N ASN A 383 9.69 -5.88 17.90
CA ASN A 383 9.25 -5.22 19.12
C ASN A 383 8.75 -6.22 20.18
N SER A 384 8.05 -7.28 19.76
CA SER A 384 7.56 -8.34 20.66
C SER A 384 8.71 -9.15 21.25
N GLU A 385 9.73 -9.44 20.46
CA GLU A 385 10.96 -10.13 20.89
C GLU A 385 11.88 -9.22 21.73
N ARG A 386 11.72 -7.90 21.63
CA ARG A 386 12.62 -6.86 22.15
C ARG A 386 14.04 -6.96 21.57
N LEU A 387 14.13 -7.37 20.31
CA LEU A 387 15.36 -7.48 19.54
C LEU A 387 15.31 -6.60 18.30
N SER A 388 16.47 -6.32 17.74
CA SER A 388 16.60 -5.70 16.42
C SER A 388 17.30 -6.69 15.50
N TRP A 389 16.70 -6.97 14.35
CA TRP A 389 17.30 -7.82 13.33
C TRP A 389 18.24 -7.01 12.44
N THR A 390 19.20 -7.67 11.81
CA THR A 390 20.10 -7.06 10.84
C THR A 390 19.35 -6.66 9.56
N TYR A 391 19.99 -5.87 8.74
CA TYR A 391 19.42 -5.47 7.43
C TYR A 391 19.15 -6.71 6.56
N GLU A 392 20.11 -7.63 6.54
CA GLU A 392 20.05 -8.87 5.75
C GLU A 392 18.94 -9.80 6.24
N GLU A 393 18.73 -9.90 7.54
CA GLU A 393 17.64 -10.71 8.11
C GLU A 393 16.26 -10.16 7.73
N VAL A 394 16.08 -8.84 7.80
CA VAL A 394 14.81 -8.19 7.43
C VAL A 394 14.59 -8.30 5.92
N ASP A 395 15.61 -8.03 5.10
CA ASP A 395 15.51 -8.09 3.62
C ASP A 395 15.22 -9.53 3.14
N ALA A 396 15.85 -10.55 3.73
CA ALA A 396 15.57 -11.95 3.43
C ALA A 396 14.12 -12.33 3.76
N LYS A 397 13.62 -11.95 4.94
CA LYS A 397 12.22 -12.19 5.33
C LYS A 397 11.24 -11.44 4.41
N LEU A 398 11.55 -10.20 4.05
CA LEU A 398 10.75 -9.45 3.08
C LEU A 398 10.66 -10.16 1.74
N LYS A 399 11.80 -10.65 1.22
CA LYS A 399 11.85 -11.42 -0.02
C LYS A 399 10.97 -12.67 0.06
N ASP A 400 11.10 -13.46 1.11
CA ASP A 400 10.32 -14.69 1.30
C ASP A 400 8.81 -14.40 1.37
N ILE A 401 8.40 -13.32 2.02
CA ILE A 401 7.00 -12.88 2.08
C ILE A 401 6.50 -12.53 0.66
N MET A 402 7.26 -11.74 -0.11
CA MET A 402 6.85 -11.32 -1.45
C MET A 402 6.79 -12.49 -2.44
N VAL A 403 7.71 -13.44 -2.34
CA VAL A 403 7.66 -14.71 -3.09
C VAL A 403 6.41 -15.49 -2.73
N SER A 404 6.11 -15.65 -1.44
CA SER A 404 4.89 -16.33 -0.97
C SER A 404 3.61 -15.66 -1.46
N ILE A 405 3.54 -14.33 -1.45
CA ILE A 405 2.41 -13.57 -2.02
C ILE A 405 2.23 -13.94 -3.51
N THR A 406 3.32 -14.00 -4.27
CA THR A 406 3.29 -14.28 -5.70
C THR A 406 2.71 -15.66 -5.98
N HIS A 407 3.18 -16.70 -5.27
CA HIS A 407 2.68 -18.06 -5.40
C HIS A 407 1.22 -18.17 -4.96
N ASN A 408 0.85 -17.65 -3.79
CA ASN A 408 -0.52 -17.71 -3.28
C ASN A 408 -1.51 -17.03 -4.24
N MET A 409 -1.14 -15.92 -4.84
CA MET A 409 -1.93 -15.21 -5.83
C MET A 409 -2.09 -16.03 -7.13
N ALA A 410 -1.00 -16.64 -7.61
CA ALA A 410 -1.01 -17.48 -8.81
C ALA A 410 -1.86 -18.75 -8.61
N ASP A 411 -1.66 -19.46 -7.48
CA ASP A 411 -2.39 -20.66 -7.10
C ASP A 411 -3.90 -20.41 -6.93
N ALA A 412 -4.26 -19.30 -6.32
CA ALA A 412 -5.66 -18.90 -6.15
C ALA A 412 -6.32 -18.65 -7.51
N ALA A 413 -5.66 -17.95 -8.43
CA ALA A 413 -6.17 -17.73 -9.77
C ALA A 413 -6.36 -19.05 -10.53
N GLU A 414 -5.39 -19.97 -10.45
CA GLU A 414 -5.46 -21.27 -11.13
C GLU A 414 -6.57 -22.17 -10.58
N ARG A 415 -6.75 -22.24 -9.25
CA ARG A 415 -7.82 -23.03 -8.60
C ARG A 415 -9.23 -22.64 -9.04
N TYR A 416 -9.45 -21.39 -9.37
CA TYR A 416 -10.76 -20.90 -9.86
C TYR A 416 -10.82 -20.71 -11.38
N GLY A 417 -9.92 -21.37 -12.12
CA GLY A 417 -9.95 -21.39 -13.60
C GLY A 417 -9.54 -20.07 -14.28
N MET A 418 -8.86 -19.20 -13.55
CA MET A 418 -8.44 -17.86 -14.01
C MET A 418 -6.92 -17.73 -14.07
N LYS A 419 -6.23 -18.79 -14.51
CA LYS A 419 -4.76 -18.80 -14.60
C LYS A 419 -4.24 -17.56 -15.31
N GLY A 420 -3.28 -16.88 -14.68
CA GLY A 420 -2.68 -15.64 -15.18
C GLY A 420 -3.45 -14.35 -14.80
N ASN A 421 -4.65 -14.45 -14.23
CA ASN A 421 -5.37 -13.29 -13.70
C ASN A 421 -4.97 -13.04 -12.23
N TYR A 422 -3.85 -12.35 -12.05
CA TYR A 422 -3.29 -12.12 -10.71
C TYR A 422 -4.07 -11.08 -9.90
N VAL A 423 -4.89 -10.25 -10.53
CA VAL A 423 -5.83 -9.35 -9.83
C VAL A 423 -6.87 -10.17 -9.06
N MET A 424 -7.51 -11.11 -9.74
CA MET A 424 -8.47 -12.03 -9.13
C MET A 424 -7.80 -12.94 -8.11
N GLY A 425 -6.62 -13.47 -8.46
CA GLY A 425 -5.84 -14.32 -7.55
C GLY A 425 -5.49 -13.62 -6.24
N ALA A 426 -5.07 -12.36 -6.27
CA ALA A 426 -4.78 -11.57 -5.08
C ALA A 426 -6.03 -11.35 -4.21
N ASN A 427 -7.16 -11.01 -4.82
CA ASN A 427 -8.42 -10.82 -4.09
C ASN A 427 -8.89 -12.11 -3.42
N ILE A 428 -8.85 -13.23 -4.15
CA ILE A 428 -9.28 -14.54 -3.64
C ILE A 428 -8.35 -15.02 -2.52
N ALA A 429 -7.03 -15.00 -2.72
CA ALA A 429 -6.07 -15.42 -1.70
C ALA A 429 -6.18 -14.60 -0.42
N GLY A 430 -6.34 -13.28 -0.54
CA GLY A 430 -6.57 -12.41 0.61
C GLY A 430 -7.89 -12.71 1.35
N PHE A 431 -8.95 -12.99 0.59
CA PHE A 431 -10.27 -13.29 1.13
C PHE A 431 -10.32 -14.64 1.85
N GLU A 432 -9.84 -15.72 1.23
CA GLU A 432 -9.99 -17.08 1.75
C GLU A 432 -9.42 -17.24 3.16
N LYS A 433 -8.24 -16.68 3.42
CA LYS A 433 -7.62 -16.72 4.75
C LYS A 433 -8.46 -16.00 5.82
N VAL A 434 -9.00 -14.84 5.48
CA VAL A 434 -9.85 -14.06 6.41
C VAL A 434 -11.18 -14.79 6.63
N ALA A 435 -11.80 -15.28 5.56
CA ALA A 435 -13.06 -16.02 5.61
C ALA A 435 -12.96 -17.28 6.50
N GLU A 436 -11.89 -18.06 6.33
CA GLU A 436 -11.63 -19.24 7.15
C GLU A 436 -11.48 -18.87 8.63
N ALA A 437 -10.68 -17.85 8.93
CA ALA A 437 -10.48 -17.40 10.31
C ALA A 437 -11.78 -16.87 10.94
N MET A 438 -12.57 -16.07 10.21
CA MET A 438 -13.87 -15.57 10.68
C MET A 438 -14.85 -16.69 11.00
N MET A 439 -14.90 -17.74 10.16
CA MET A 439 -15.79 -18.88 10.40
C MET A 439 -15.30 -19.75 11.55
N ALA A 440 -13.98 -19.98 11.67
CA ALA A 440 -13.42 -20.81 12.73
C ALA A 440 -13.56 -20.19 14.13
N GLN A 441 -13.54 -18.86 14.22
CA GLN A 441 -13.67 -18.14 15.50
C GLN A 441 -15.12 -17.88 15.92
N GLY A 442 -16.07 -18.05 14.99
CA GLY A 442 -17.50 -17.81 15.25
C GLY A 442 -17.88 -16.32 15.30
N PHE A 443 -18.88 -15.98 16.14
CA PHE A 443 -19.46 -14.63 16.24
C PHE A 443 -18.97 -13.90 17.48
#